data_df9951b36270a2a5818b9733497b5d17
#
_entry.id   df9951b36270a2a5818b9733497b5d17
#
_cell.length_a   1.000
_cell.length_b   1.000
_cell.length_c   1.000
_cell.angle_alpha   90.00
_cell.angle_beta   90.00
_cell.angle_gamma   90.00
#
_symmetry.space_group_name_H-M   'P 1'
#
loop_
_entity.id
_entity.type
_entity.pdbx_description
1 polymer ?
#
loop_
_entity_poly.entity_id
_entity_poly.type
_entity_poly.pdbx_seq_one_letter_code
_entity_poly.pdbx_strand_id
1 'polypeptide(L)'
;MFKLLTHLKGSVEGFSEAGLNLDDVLSSPYSYAQRFVKTIGSDRQTRDAFSITDVLEVDESCVVKIEGYEKHSRSFYDACTQVARLMNHMGPVTCHLFKSPKGACSFPEHTDPDVVIIHLLTGTKLFHNATGTAITLEAGDFMMIPANYRHEALNLSDNLMLSIGLESFNTEKL
;
A
#
# COMPACT_ATOMS: atom_id res chain seq x y z
N MET A 1 -17.76 3.97 4.32
CA MET A 1 -17.98 2.65 3.68
C MET A 1 -16.95 2.45 2.58
N PHE A 2 -16.35 1.27 2.47
CA PHE A 2 -15.49 0.90 1.35
C PHE A 2 -16.23 1.07 0.02
N LYS A 3 -15.49 1.51 -1.01
CA LYS A 3 -16.07 1.72 -2.33
C LYS A 3 -15.15 1.16 -3.40
N LEU A 4 -15.59 0.13 -4.15
CA LEU A 4 -14.90 -0.33 -5.35
C LEU A 4 -14.90 0.78 -6.42
N LEU A 5 -13.74 0.97 -7.05
CA LEU A 5 -13.51 1.98 -8.07
C LEU A 5 -13.32 1.29 -9.43
N THR A 6 -14.38 0.67 -9.92
CA THR A 6 -14.35 -0.10 -11.19
C THR A 6 -13.92 0.75 -12.38
N HIS A 7 -14.17 2.06 -12.34
CA HIS A 7 -13.76 3.00 -13.39
C HIS A 7 -12.25 3.25 -13.45
N LEU A 8 -11.48 2.90 -12.39
CA LEU A 8 -10.02 2.97 -12.44
C LEU A 8 -9.40 1.74 -13.09
N LYS A 9 -10.10 0.60 -13.08
CA LYS A 9 -9.62 -0.65 -13.66
C LYS A 9 -9.47 -0.48 -15.19
N GLY A 10 -8.23 -0.61 -15.67
CA GLY A 10 -7.89 -0.38 -17.09
C GLY A 10 -7.77 1.09 -17.50
N SER A 11 -8.05 2.05 -16.59
CA SER A 11 -7.90 3.49 -16.86
C SER A 11 -6.58 4.06 -16.33
N VAL A 12 -5.89 3.34 -15.45
CA VAL A 12 -4.58 3.72 -14.91
C VAL A 12 -3.54 2.79 -15.52
N GLU A 13 -2.59 3.38 -16.22
CA GLU A 13 -1.45 2.68 -16.80
C GLU A 13 -0.23 2.80 -15.87
N GLY A 14 0.69 1.82 -15.94
CA GLY A 14 1.96 1.86 -15.23
C GLY A 14 2.00 1.08 -13.90
N PHE A 15 0.86 0.70 -13.34
CA PHE A 15 0.83 -0.24 -12.24
C PHE A 15 0.88 -1.68 -12.76
N SER A 16 2.06 -2.25 -12.79
CA SER A 16 2.23 -3.66 -13.16
C SER A 16 3.30 -4.30 -12.27
N GLU A 17 3.17 -5.59 -12.03
CA GLU A 17 4.17 -6.36 -11.29
C GLU A 17 5.55 -6.28 -11.96
N ALA A 18 5.61 -6.34 -13.29
CA ALA A 18 6.85 -6.21 -14.06
C ALA A 18 7.49 -4.82 -13.93
N GLY A 19 6.71 -3.77 -13.68
CA GLY A 19 7.18 -2.39 -13.48
C GLY A 19 7.60 -2.07 -12.04
N LEU A 20 7.42 -3.02 -11.11
CA LEU A 20 7.74 -2.79 -9.69
C LEU A 20 9.24 -2.62 -9.44
N ASN A 21 10.12 -3.31 -10.19
CA ASN A 21 11.56 -3.37 -9.89
C ASN A 21 11.84 -3.65 -8.39
N LEU A 22 11.03 -4.52 -7.79
CA LEU A 22 11.05 -4.74 -6.33
C LEU A 22 12.41 -5.23 -5.86
N ASP A 23 13.06 -6.12 -6.62
CA ASP A 23 14.38 -6.64 -6.28
C ASP A 23 15.44 -5.53 -6.30
N ASP A 24 15.37 -4.59 -7.26
CA ASP A 24 16.27 -3.45 -7.33
C ASP A 24 16.08 -2.51 -6.12
N VAL A 25 14.82 -2.25 -5.73
CA VAL A 25 14.52 -1.43 -4.56
C VAL A 25 15.01 -2.08 -3.28
N LEU A 26 14.79 -3.39 -3.11
CA LEU A 26 15.22 -4.14 -1.93
C LEU A 26 16.74 -4.38 -1.90
N SER A 27 17.42 -4.39 -3.04
CA SER A 27 18.88 -4.50 -3.11
C SER A 27 19.61 -3.16 -2.94
N SER A 28 18.89 -2.04 -3.02
CA SER A 28 19.48 -0.70 -2.96
C SER A 28 19.80 -0.28 -1.52
N PRO A 29 21.08 -0.01 -1.18
CA PRO A 29 21.44 0.53 0.14
C PRO A 29 20.73 1.86 0.44
N TYR A 30 20.40 2.64 -0.57
CA TYR A 30 19.67 3.90 -0.44
C TYR A 30 18.29 3.71 0.20
N SER A 31 17.58 2.64 -0.16
CA SER A 31 16.25 2.34 0.38
C SER A 31 16.26 2.15 1.90
N TYR A 32 17.32 1.56 2.42
CA TYR A 32 17.53 1.36 3.87
C TYR A 32 18.05 2.62 4.56
N ALA A 33 19.01 3.33 3.95
CA ALA A 33 19.52 4.58 4.49
C ALA A 33 18.43 5.64 4.66
N GLN A 34 17.44 5.66 3.78
CA GLN A 34 16.28 6.55 3.87
C GLN A 34 15.12 5.96 4.70
N ARG A 35 15.29 4.77 5.26
CA ARG A 35 14.27 4.05 6.05
C ARG A 35 12.95 3.83 5.31
N PHE A 36 13.02 3.63 4.00
CA PHE A 36 11.82 3.32 3.20
C PHE A 36 11.34 1.90 3.42
N VAL A 37 12.23 0.96 3.72
CA VAL A 37 11.90 -0.46 3.90
C VAL A 37 11.59 -0.74 5.36
N LYS A 38 10.44 -1.33 5.59
CA LYS A 38 9.96 -1.72 6.92
C LYS A 38 9.43 -3.14 6.90
N THR A 39 9.45 -3.78 8.06
CA THR A 39 8.80 -5.08 8.28
C THR A 39 7.68 -4.94 9.31
N ILE A 40 6.61 -5.70 9.15
CA ILE A 40 5.51 -5.79 10.10
C ILE A 40 5.40 -7.25 10.54
N GLY A 41 5.75 -7.51 11.79
CA GLY A 41 5.77 -8.86 12.34
C GLY A 41 4.40 -9.38 12.77
N SER A 42 4.35 -10.62 13.24
CA SER A 42 3.14 -11.25 13.80
C SER A 42 2.59 -10.51 15.02
N ASP A 43 3.42 -9.74 15.72
CA ASP A 43 3.03 -8.84 16.81
C ASP A 43 2.41 -7.52 16.30
N ARG A 44 2.26 -7.38 14.98
CA ARG A 44 1.70 -6.20 14.29
C ARG A 44 2.48 -4.90 14.51
N GLN A 45 3.75 -5.01 14.96
CA GLN A 45 4.63 -3.86 15.13
C GLN A 45 5.44 -3.61 13.85
N THR A 46 5.50 -2.35 13.46
CA THR A 46 6.34 -1.91 12.33
C THR A 46 7.76 -1.65 12.82
N ARG A 47 8.74 -2.18 12.11
CA ARG A 47 10.18 -2.00 12.37
C ARG A 47 10.89 -1.54 11.12
N ASP A 48 11.86 -0.63 11.28
CA ASP A 48 12.76 -0.27 10.17
C ASP A 48 13.64 -1.48 9.83
N ALA A 49 13.79 -1.78 8.55
CA ALA A 49 14.85 -2.66 8.07
C ALA A 49 16.08 -1.81 7.72
N PHE A 50 17.27 -2.26 8.09
CA PHE A 50 18.52 -1.54 7.86
C PHE A 50 19.36 -2.15 6.74
N SER A 51 18.98 -3.35 6.27
CA SER A 51 19.65 -4.08 5.20
C SER A 51 18.69 -5.06 4.52
N ILE A 52 19.09 -5.59 3.37
CA ILE A 52 18.39 -6.69 2.71
C ILE A 52 18.34 -7.94 3.61
N THR A 53 19.37 -8.16 4.43
CA THR A 53 19.43 -9.29 5.37
C THR A 53 18.26 -9.23 6.35
N ASP A 54 17.93 -8.05 6.87
CA ASP A 54 16.79 -7.88 7.78
C ASP A 54 15.46 -8.27 7.13
N VAL A 55 15.35 -8.12 5.81
CA VAL A 55 14.16 -8.53 5.04
C VAL A 55 14.14 -10.01 4.76
N LEU A 56 15.30 -10.61 4.50
CA LEU A 56 15.42 -12.05 4.20
C LEU A 56 15.34 -12.93 5.44
N GLU A 57 15.72 -12.41 6.60
CA GLU A 57 15.71 -13.14 7.88
C GLU A 57 14.39 -12.99 8.63
N VAL A 58 13.46 -12.14 8.17
CA VAL A 58 12.14 -12.09 8.81
C VAL A 58 11.37 -13.38 8.58
N ASP A 59 10.54 -13.72 9.57
CA ASP A 59 9.59 -14.83 9.48
C ASP A 59 8.73 -14.69 8.21
N GLU A 60 8.48 -15.81 7.53
CA GLU A 60 7.59 -15.88 6.36
C GLU A 60 6.18 -15.32 6.63
N SER A 61 5.80 -15.12 7.88
CA SER A 61 4.56 -14.46 8.28
C SER A 61 4.64 -12.91 8.30
N CYS A 62 5.81 -12.33 8.06
CA CYS A 62 5.98 -10.88 8.11
C CYS A 62 5.60 -10.21 6.79
N VAL A 63 4.97 -9.04 6.92
CA VAL A 63 4.71 -8.16 5.78
C VAL A 63 5.91 -7.24 5.57
N VAL A 64 6.35 -7.10 4.31
CA VAL A 64 7.34 -6.09 3.92
C VAL A 64 6.59 -4.88 3.38
N LYS A 65 6.83 -3.71 3.96
CA LYS A 65 6.29 -2.43 3.54
C LYS A 65 7.41 -1.56 2.98
N ILE A 66 7.20 -0.98 1.81
CA ILE A 66 8.10 0.04 1.25
C ILE A 66 7.35 1.35 1.16
N GLU A 67 7.81 2.33 1.92
CA GLU A 67 7.21 3.67 1.96
C GLU A 67 7.73 4.55 0.82
N GLY A 68 6.87 5.43 0.30
CA GLY A 68 7.24 6.34 -0.76
C GLY A 68 7.61 5.64 -2.07
N TYR A 69 6.90 4.57 -2.43
CA TYR A 69 7.22 3.75 -3.60
C TYR A 69 7.19 4.54 -4.92
N GLU A 70 6.40 5.59 -4.99
CA GLU A 70 6.37 6.53 -6.12
C GLU A 70 7.73 7.20 -6.38
N LYS A 71 8.63 7.24 -5.40
CA LYS A 71 9.98 7.83 -5.52
C LYS A 71 10.98 6.87 -6.18
N HIS A 72 10.67 5.58 -6.23
CA HIS A 72 11.56 4.56 -6.76
C HIS A 72 11.32 4.26 -8.25
N SER A 73 10.16 4.67 -8.81
CA SER A 73 9.81 4.37 -10.18
C SER A 73 9.04 5.52 -10.82
N ARG A 74 9.51 5.99 -11.97
CA ARG A 74 8.82 7.04 -12.73
C ARG A 74 7.43 6.60 -13.18
N SER A 75 7.28 5.34 -13.61
CA SER A 75 5.98 4.81 -14.02
C SER A 75 4.97 4.79 -12.87
N PHE A 76 5.41 4.46 -11.66
CA PHE A 76 4.57 4.49 -10.46
C PHE A 76 4.21 5.92 -10.05
N TYR A 77 5.14 6.85 -10.14
CA TYR A 77 4.85 8.27 -9.92
C TYR A 77 3.76 8.77 -10.87
N ASP A 78 3.91 8.48 -12.17
CA ASP A 78 2.95 8.91 -13.19
C ASP A 78 1.58 8.24 -12.98
N ALA A 79 1.55 6.94 -12.61
CA ALA A 79 0.32 6.22 -12.29
C ALA A 79 -0.38 6.79 -11.03
N CYS A 80 0.35 7.11 -9.97
CA CYS A 80 -0.20 7.78 -8.78
C CYS A 80 -0.80 9.15 -9.16
N THR A 81 -0.14 9.89 -10.04
CA THR A 81 -0.65 11.17 -10.55
C THR A 81 -1.92 10.98 -11.36
N GLN A 82 -2.03 9.90 -12.16
CA GLN A 82 -3.27 9.58 -12.88
C GLN A 82 -4.41 9.26 -11.91
N VAL A 83 -4.16 8.46 -10.86
CA VAL A 83 -5.16 8.18 -9.81
C VAL A 83 -5.65 9.49 -9.19
N ALA A 84 -4.74 10.37 -8.78
CA ALA A 84 -5.10 11.65 -8.18
C ALA A 84 -6.02 12.48 -9.11
N ARG A 85 -5.68 12.58 -10.40
CA ARG A 85 -6.49 13.29 -11.39
C ARG A 85 -7.88 12.68 -11.57
N LEU A 86 -7.97 11.35 -11.66
CA LEU A 86 -9.25 10.63 -11.79
C LEU A 86 -10.13 10.77 -10.54
N MET A 87 -9.51 11.00 -9.38
CA MET A 87 -10.18 11.26 -8.11
C MET A 87 -10.46 12.76 -7.86
N ASN A 88 -10.12 13.65 -8.81
CA ASN A 88 -10.19 15.11 -8.66
C ASN A 88 -9.40 15.62 -7.44
N HIS A 89 -8.31 14.95 -7.11
CA HIS A 89 -7.44 15.32 -5.99
C HIS A 89 -6.35 16.28 -6.47
N MET A 90 -6.13 17.36 -5.71
CA MET A 90 -5.15 18.41 -6.02
C MET A 90 -3.99 18.48 -5.02
N GLY A 91 -4.05 17.67 -3.96
CA GLY A 91 -3.04 17.63 -2.92
C GLY A 91 -1.85 16.69 -3.23
N PRO A 92 -0.92 16.55 -2.29
CA PRO A 92 0.16 15.58 -2.37
C PRO A 92 -0.38 14.14 -2.48
N VAL A 93 0.40 13.28 -3.11
CA VAL A 93 0.11 11.85 -3.25
C VAL A 93 1.30 11.07 -2.74
N THR A 94 1.05 10.09 -1.89
CA THR A 94 2.04 9.12 -1.42
C THR A 94 1.63 7.73 -1.84
N CYS A 95 2.60 6.84 -2.05
CA CYS A 95 2.33 5.46 -2.37
C CYS A 95 3.20 4.54 -1.50
N HIS A 96 2.58 3.55 -0.87
CA HIS A 96 3.28 2.50 -0.15
C HIS A 96 3.01 1.15 -0.81
N LEU A 97 4.07 0.36 -1.01
CA LEU A 97 3.94 -1.02 -1.46
C LEU A 97 3.95 -1.95 -0.24
N PHE A 98 3.06 -2.93 -0.27
CA PHE A 98 3.02 -4.04 0.69
C PHE A 98 3.20 -5.35 -0.03
N LYS A 99 4.23 -6.11 0.36
CA LYS A 99 4.39 -7.52 0.01
C LYS A 99 3.97 -8.34 1.21
N SER A 100 2.86 -9.05 1.09
CA SER A 100 2.23 -9.74 2.21
C SER A 100 2.08 -11.22 1.91
N PRO A 101 2.67 -12.12 2.71
CA PRO A 101 2.40 -13.55 2.65
C PRO A 101 0.96 -13.86 3.07
N LYS A 102 0.46 -15.01 2.63
CA LYS A 102 -0.84 -15.53 3.05
C LYS A 102 -0.90 -15.65 4.57
N GLY A 103 -1.97 -15.13 5.17
CA GLY A 103 -2.21 -15.20 6.62
C GLY A 103 -1.36 -14.26 7.46
N ALA A 104 -0.39 -13.54 6.85
CA ALA A 104 0.38 -12.54 7.57
C ALA A 104 -0.54 -11.41 8.07
N CYS A 105 -0.30 -10.96 9.30
CA CYS A 105 -1.02 -9.81 9.86
C CYS A 105 -0.33 -8.52 9.43
N SER A 106 -1.13 -7.54 8.98
CA SER A 106 -0.68 -6.16 8.80
C SER A 106 -0.97 -5.34 10.07
N PHE A 107 -1.52 -4.15 9.91
CA PHE A 107 -1.93 -3.32 11.04
C PHE A 107 -3.18 -3.89 11.73
N PRO A 108 -3.34 -3.67 13.06
CA PRO A 108 -4.63 -3.86 13.71
C PRO A 108 -5.68 -2.91 13.11
N GLU A 109 -6.94 -3.06 13.50
CA GLU A 109 -7.99 -2.13 13.06
C GLU A 109 -7.61 -0.69 13.40
N HIS A 110 -7.55 0.17 12.38
CA HIS A 110 -7.10 1.57 12.48
C HIS A 110 -7.91 2.49 11.56
N THR A 111 -7.55 3.76 11.57
CA THR A 111 -8.05 4.78 10.63
C THR A 111 -6.87 5.51 10.02
N ASP A 112 -7.02 5.95 8.76
CA ASP A 112 -6.10 6.89 8.14
C ASP A 112 -6.70 8.30 8.16
N PRO A 113 -5.88 9.34 8.34
CA PRO A 113 -6.39 10.73 8.36
C PRO A 113 -6.85 11.20 6.99
N ASP A 114 -6.32 10.61 5.92
CA ASP A 114 -6.59 10.97 4.54
C ASP A 114 -7.36 9.86 3.81
N VAL A 115 -7.88 10.20 2.63
CA VAL A 115 -8.47 9.21 1.74
C VAL A 115 -7.37 8.32 1.20
N VAL A 116 -7.59 7.01 1.24
CA VAL A 116 -6.65 6.02 0.72
C VAL A 116 -7.28 5.26 -0.45
N ILE A 117 -6.52 5.15 -1.54
CA ILE A 117 -6.85 4.28 -2.67
C ILE A 117 -5.99 3.04 -2.56
N ILE A 118 -6.63 1.90 -2.39
CA ILE A 118 -5.98 0.59 -2.42
C ILE A 118 -6.01 0.07 -3.85
N HIS A 119 -4.87 -0.42 -4.34
CA HIS A 119 -4.80 -1.17 -5.59
C HIS A 119 -4.11 -2.52 -5.32
N LEU A 120 -4.81 -3.62 -5.60
CA LEU A 120 -4.25 -4.96 -5.45
C LEU A 120 -3.60 -5.38 -6.77
N LEU A 121 -2.28 -5.50 -6.79
CA LEU A 121 -1.53 -5.90 -7.98
C LEU A 121 -1.63 -7.41 -8.22
N THR A 122 -1.48 -8.20 -7.14
CA THR A 122 -1.56 -9.66 -7.20
C THR A 122 -2.27 -10.22 -5.98
N GLY A 123 -2.81 -11.43 -6.10
CA GLY A 123 -3.41 -12.17 -4.99
C GLY A 123 -4.81 -11.73 -4.61
N THR A 124 -5.19 -12.04 -3.36
CA THR A 124 -6.53 -11.79 -2.80
C THR A 124 -6.42 -11.26 -1.37
N LYS A 125 -7.17 -10.22 -1.06
CA LYS A 125 -7.13 -9.55 0.24
C LYS A 125 -8.53 -9.15 0.69
N LEU A 126 -8.86 -9.42 1.95
CA LEU A 126 -10.12 -9.02 2.57
C LEU A 126 -9.90 -7.76 3.40
N PHE A 127 -10.72 -6.76 3.19
CA PHE A 127 -10.84 -5.59 4.08
C PHE A 127 -12.16 -5.69 4.85
N HIS A 128 -12.10 -5.43 6.14
CA HIS A 128 -13.29 -5.44 7.00
C HIS A 128 -13.18 -4.41 8.12
N ASN A 129 -14.25 -4.24 8.86
CA ASN A 129 -14.28 -3.45 10.09
C ASN A 129 -15.19 -4.09 11.14
N ALA A 130 -15.12 -3.58 12.37
CA ALA A 130 -15.88 -4.08 13.50
C ALA A 130 -17.42 -3.94 13.33
N THR A 131 -17.90 -3.12 12.38
CA THR A 131 -19.34 -2.96 12.11
C THR A 131 -19.91 -4.02 11.16
N GLY A 132 -19.07 -4.98 10.74
CA GLY A 132 -19.47 -6.07 9.85
C GLY A 132 -19.42 -5.73 8.35
N THR A 133 -18.94 -4.54 7.98
CA THR A 133 -18.68 -4.24 6.57
C THR A 133 -17.41 -4.98 6.12
N ALA A 134 -17.52 -5.75 5.04
CA ALA A 134 -16.41 -6.49 4.48
C ALA A 134 -16.41 -6.41 2.94
N ILE A 135 -15.22 -6.42 2.35
CA ILE A 135 -15.02 -6.46 0.90
C ILE A 135 -13.75 -7.26 0.58
N THR A 136 -13.87 -8.18 -0.36
CA THR A 136 -12.71 -8.92 -0.89
C THR A 136 -12.24 -8.26 -2.18
N LEU A 137 -10.94 -8.01 -2.26
CA LEU A 137 -10.26 -7.52 -3.46
C LEU A 137 -9.52 -8.67 -4.13
N GLU A 138 -9.54 -8.66 -5.44
CA GLU A 138 -8.76 -9.53 -6.30
C GLU A 138 -7.74 -8.71 -7.11
N ALA A 139 -6.75 -9.39 -7.70
CA ALA A 139 -5.75 -8.74 -8.53
C ALA A 139 -6.39 -7.83 -9.60
N GLY A 140 -5.89 -6.61 -9.69
CA GLY A 140 -6.37 -5.56 -10.58
C GLY A 140 -7.48 -4.67 -10.00
N ASP A 141 -8.02 -4.99 -8.83
CA ASP A 141 -9.06 -4.17 -8.21
C ASP A 141 -8.51 -2.88 -7.58
N PHE A 142 -9.36 -1.85 -7.63
CA PHE A 142 -9.17 -0.60 -6.91
C PHE A 142 -10.30 -0.38 -5.91
N MET A 143 -9.95 0.08 -4.71
CA MET A 143 -10.91 0.41 -3.66
C MET A 143 -10.52 1.72 -2.97
N MET A 144 -11.53 2.52 -2.65
CA MET A 144 -11.36 3.71 -1.82
C MET A 144 -11.74 3.41 -0.37
N ILE A 145 -10.88 3.83 0.55
CA ILE A 145 -11.15 3.92 1.97
C ILE A 145 -11.28 5.41 2.31
N PRO A 146 -12.43 5.87 2.78
CA PRO A 146 -12.60 7.26 3.20
C PRO A 146 -11.72 7.62 4.38
N ALA A 147 -11.33 8.89 4.48
CA ALA A 147 -10.61 9.41 5.64
C ALA A 147 -11.36 9.07 6.96
N ASN A 148 -10.60 8.71 7.98
CA ASN A 148 -11.10 8.33 9.30
C ASN A 148 -12.07 7.13 9.33
N TYR A 149 -12.11 6.32 8.25
CA TYR A 149 -12.92 5.11 8.22
C TYR A 149 -12.13 3.93 8.81
N ARG A 150 -12.65 3.35 9.91
CA ARG A 150 -12.01 2.20 10.57
C ARG A 150 -11.94 0.99 9.66
N HIS A 151 -10.79 0.36 9.59
CA HIS A 151 -10.59 -0.83 8.77
C HIS A 151 -9.41 -1.68 9.25
N GLU A 152 -9.48 -2.94 8.88
CA GLU A 152 -8.41 -3.93 9.01
C GLU A 152 -8.34 -4.76 7.74
N ALA A 153 -7.17 -5.31 7.42
CA ALA A 153 -6.97 -6.15 6.25
C ALA A 153 -6.44 -7.53 6.61
N LEU A 154 -6.96 -8.57 5.94
CA LEU A 154 -6.51 -9.95 6.05
C LEU A 154 -5.98 -10.43 4.69
N ASN A 155 -4.79 -11.04 4.71
CA ASN A 155 -4.13 -11.57 3.52
C ASN A 155 -4.64 -12.99 3.24
N LEU A 156 -5.55 -13.15 2.28
CA LEU A 156 -6.15 -14.44 1.93
C LEU A 156 -5.23 -15.30 1.05
N SER A 157 -4.31 -14.66 0.34
CA SER A 157 -3.20 -15.30 -0.38
C SER A 157 -1.95 -14.42 -0.28
N ASP A 158 -0.82 -14.91 -0.79
CA ASP A 158 0.33 -14.05 -1.07
C ASP A 158 -0.13 -12.92 -1.99
N ASN A 159 0.26 -11.68 -1.67
CA ASN A 159 -0.21 -10.54 -2.43
C ASN A 159 0.78 -9.37 -2.46
N LEU A 160 0.66 -8.57 -3.52
CA LEU A 160 1.29 -7.27 -3.65
C LEU A 160 0.18 -6.21 -3.73
N MET A 161 0.25 -5.22 -2.87
CA MET A 161 -0.75 -4.18 -2.74
C MET A 161 -0.11 -2.80 -2.70
N LEU A 162 -0.70 -1.85 -3.40
CA LEU A 162 -0.41 -0.43 -3.27
C LEU A 162 -1.45 0.24 -2.37
N SER A 163 -0.95 1.08 -1.46
CA SER A 163 -1.75 2.00 -0.66
C SER A 163 -1.38 3.42 -1.08
N ILE A 164 -2.29 4.10 -1.76
CA ILE A 164 -2.08 5.43 -2.35
C ILE A 164 -2.84 6.44 -1.49
N GLY A 165 -2.11 7.23 -0.70
CA GLY A 165 -2.66 8.29 0.13
C GLY A 165 -2.94 9.54 -0.72
N LEU A 166 -4.17 10.04 -0.66
CA LEU A 166 -4.58 11.32 -1.24
C LEU A 166 -4.57 12.35 -0.11
N GLU A 167 -3.38 12.93 0.13
CA GLU A 167 -3.14 13.75 1.31
C GLU A 167 -3.77 15.15 1.17
N SER A 168 -4.42 15.60 2.21
CA SER A 168 -4.91 16.96 2.29
C SER A 168 -3.76 17.93 2.59
N PHE A 169 -3.78 19.13 2.03
CA PHE A 169 -2.87 20.17 2.48
C PHE A 169 -3.15 20.51 3.93
N ASN A 170 -2.18 20.28 4.78
CA ASN A 170 -2.28 20.65 6.20
C ASN A 170 -1.97 22.13 6.36
N THR A 171 -3.00 22.96 6.40
CA THR A 171 -2.88 24.41 6.55
C THR A 171 -2.45 24.84 7.96
N GLU A 172 -2.42 23.92 8.94
CA GLU A 172 -2.00 24.20 10.32
C GLU A 172 -0.48 24.15 10.50
N LYS A 173 0.29 23.76 9.46
CA LYS A 173 1.76 23.67 9.48
C LYS A 173 2.47 24.73 8.65
N LEU A 174 1.76 25.75 8.20
CA LEU A 174 2.35 26.90 7.50
C LEU A 174 2.62 28.03 8.46
#